data_7f3a97bdd190ac6d03ce96a2f4362b89
#
_entry.id   7f3a97bdd190ac6d03ce96a2f4362b89
#
_cell.length_a   1.000
_cell.length_b   1.000
_cell.length_c   1.000
_cell.angle_alpha   90.00
_cell.angle_beta   90.00
_cell.angle_gamma   90.00
#
_symmetry.space_group_name_H-M   'P 1'
#
loop_
_entity.id
_entity.type
_entity.pdbx_description
1 polymer ?
#
loop_
_entity_poly.entity_id
_entity_poly.type
_entity_poly.pdbx_seq_one_letter_code
_entity_poly.pdbx_strand_id
1 'polypeptide(L)'
;METQVHGKSVFFSTGGAKFNNAERTIIFIHGAGMDRTVWSMQARFFAHHGFTVVNLDLPGHGKSEGPACATIEEYSDWLCELIDCLDLHRVSIVGHSMGSLVALCSGAKLEKKIQKIALLGTLPKIQVHPDLLTSAMNNKHGAFETIVGWGVGRKAQIGGHKAPGSWIAGASMRLLAASKPGGLGNDLNARNVWGGGRESAGQIKCPVLLLLGEDDRMTPPKGTKELTKALHNSETIILHGAGHMMMTEQPDQTIEILSDFFE
;
A
#
# COMPACT_ATOMS: atom_id res chain seq x y z
N MET A 1 6.12 15.15 -8.86
CA MET A 1 5.14 15.88 -9.70
C MET A 1 3.94 16.24 -8.84
N GLU A 2 3.17 17.21 -9.30
CA GLU A 2 1.93 17.63 -8.65
C GLU A 2 0.81 17.68 -9.66
N THR A 3 -0.40 17.34 -9.24
CA THR A 3 -1.66 17.48 -9.96
C THR A 3 -2.72 17.94 -8.97
N GLN A 4 -3.96 18.09 -9.41
CA GLN A 4 -5.08 18.45 -8.55
C GLN A 4 -6.20 17.42 -8.67
N VAL A 5 -6.78 17.04 -7.53
CA VAL A 5 -8.04 16.28 -7.45
C VAL A 5 -8.94 17.05 -6.48
N HIS A 6 -10.17 17.35 -6.89
CA HIS A 6 -11.12 18.20 -6.14
C HIS A 6 -10.53 19.56 -5.69
N GLY A 7 -9.66 20.17 -6.51
CA GLY A 7 -9.02 21.44 -6.17
C GLY A 7 -7.97 21.36 -5.06
N LYS A 8 -7.54 20.16 -4.66
CA LYS A 8 -6.47 19.90 -3.70
C LYS A 8 -5.22 19.41 -4.41
N SER A 9 -4.04 19.90 -3.98
CA SER A 9 -2.76 19.46 -4.52
C SER A 9 -2.47 18.02 -4.13
N VAL A 10 -2.13 17.21 -5.12
CA VAL A 10 -1.73 15.80 -5.00
C VAL A 10 -0.28 15.66 -5.43
N PHE A 11 0.54 15.14 -4.54
CA PHE A 11 1.95 14.89 -4.82
C PHE A 11 2.18 13.41 -5.11
N PHE A 12 2.97 13.14 -6.18
CA PHE A 12 3.50 11.81 -6.46
C PHE A 12 4.92 11.89 -7.02
N SER A 13 5.71 10.84 -6.83
CA SER A 13 7.00 10.70 -7.48
C SER A 13 6.91 9.74 -8.67
N THR A 14 7.73 10.00 -9.68
CA THR A 14 7.79 9.19 -10.91
C THR A 14 8.94 8.18 -10.91
N GLY A 15 9.52 7.90 -9.74
CA GLY A 15 10.70 7.02 -9.62
C GLY A 15 11.98 7.58 -10.27
N GLY A 16 11.98 8.85 -10.68
CA GLY A 16 13.12 9.51 -11.33
C GLY A 16 13.11 9.49 -12.86
N ALA A 17 12.11 8.86 -13.50
CA ALA A 17 11.92 8.90 -14.93
C ALA A 17 10.88 9.95 -15.35
N LYS A 18 10.81 10.24 -16.65
CA LYS A 18 9.80 11.15 -17.21
C LYS A 18 8.42 10.49 -17.17
N PHE A 19 7.42 11.24 -16.73
CA PHE A 19 6.02 10.80 -16.75
C PHE A 19 5.52 10.73 -18.22
N ASN A 20 4.85 9.62 -18.59
CA ASN A 20 4.23 9.44 -19.89
C ASN A 20 2.93 8.61 -19.72
N ASN A 21 1.77 9.24 -19.81
CA ASN A 21 0.46 8.59 -19.62
C ASN A 21 0.07 7.58 -20.72
N ALA A 22 0.76 7.56 -21.84
CA ALA A 22 0.55 6.58 -22.91
C ALA A 22 1.17 5.21 -22.61
N GLU A 23 2.11 5.13 -21.66
CA GLU A 23 2.80 3.90 -21.28
C GLU A 23 2.01 3.07 -20.25
N ARG A 24 2.43 1.82 -20.04
CA ARG A 24 1.94 0.99 -18.93
C ARG A 24 2.27 1.67 -17.61
N THR A 25 1.28 1.94 -16.79
CA THR A 25 1.47 2.68 -15.53
C THR A 25 1.37 1.76 -14.32
N ILE A 26 2.27 1.92 -13.36
CA ILE A 26 2.14 1.32 -12.03
C ILE A 26 1.88 2.42 -11.00
N ILE A 27 0.80 2.26 -10.23
CA ILE A 27 0.47 3.12 -9.10
C ILE A 27 0.83 2.39 -7.81
N PHE A 28 1.68 3.01 -6.98
CA PHE A 28 2.05 2.52 -5.65
C PHE A 28 1.27 3.26 -4.57
N ILE A 29 0.57 2.51 -3.70
CA ILE A 29 -0.28 3.02 -2.63
C ILE A 29 0.26 2.54 -1.29
N HIS A 30 0.62 3.48 -0.42
CA HIS A 30 1.19 3.20 0.90
C HIS A 30 0.14 2.75 1.93
N GLY A 31 0.59 2.25 3.08
CA GLY A 31 -0.24 1.85 4.22
C GLY A 31 -0.61 3.01 5.15
N ALA A 32 -1.38 2.68 6.19
CA ALA A 32 -1.88 3.63 7.18
C ALA A 32 -0.76 4.45 7.86
N GLY A 33 -0.91 5.78 7.91
CA GLY A 33 0.03 6.70 8.54
C GLY A 33 1.40 6.81 7.85
N MET A 34 1.56 6.24 6.67
CA MET A 34 2.79 6.25 5.89
C MET A 34 2.74 7.32 4.78
N ASP A 35 3.74 7.32 3.93
CA ASP A 35 3.78 8.08 2.69
C ASP A 35 4.47 7.28 1.57
N ARG A 36 4.59 7.86 0.37
CA ARG A 36 5.19 7.23 -0.81
C ARG A 36 6.63 6.73 -0.60
N THR A 37 7.35 7.22 0.40
CA THR A 37 8.78 6.88 0.57
C THR A 37 9.03 5.42 0.86
N VAL A 38 8.03 4.69 1.37
CA VAL A 38 8.10 3.23 1.58
C VAL A 38 8.32 2.45 0.27
N TRP A 39 7.97 3.04 -0.86
CA TRP A 39 8.07 2.45 -2.19
C TRP A 39 9.27 2.94 -3.02
N SER A 40 10.19 3.70 -2.42
CA SER A 40 11.25 4.40 -3.16
C SER A 40 12.09 3.48 -4.04
N MET A 41 12.42 2.27 -3.59
CA MET A 41 13.23 1.31 -4.33
C MET A 41 12.44 0.71 -5.50
N GLN A 42 11.21 0.24 -5.25
CA GLN A 42 10.32 -0.33 -6.25
C GLN A 42 9.96 0.71 -7.32
N ALA A 43 9.56 1.90 -6.89
CA ALA A 43 9.21 2.99 -7.80
C ALA A 43 10.37 3.36 -8.74
N ARG A 44 11.61 3.43 -8.20
CA ARG A 44 12.80 3.68 -9.01
C ARG A 44 13.07 2.55 -10.00
N PHE A 45 12.98 1.30 -9.56
CA PHE A 45 13.20 0.15 -10.43
C PHE A 45 12.23 0.17 -11.62
N PHE A 46 10.93 0.19 -11.37
CA PHE A 46 9.93 0.12 -12.43
C PHE A 46 9.97 1.33 -13.38
N ALA A 47 10.28 2.53 -12.86
CA ALA A 47 10.44 3.72 -13.68
C ALA A 47 11.57 3.60 -14.73
N HIS A 48 12.58 2.78 -14.46
CA HIS A 48 13.69 2.52 -15.39
C HIS A 48 13.57 1.18 -16.14
N HIS A 49 12.44 0.46 -15.96
CA HIS A 49 12.16 -0.83 -16.62
C HIS A 49 10.84 -0.80 -17.43
N GLY A 50 10.58 0.32 -18.12
CA GLY A 50 9.50 0.42 -19.12
C GLY A 50 8.12 0.71 -18.56
N PHE A 51 8.02 1.27 -17.34
CA PHE A 51 6.75 1.69 -16.76
C PHE A 51 6.74 3.18 -16.45
N THR A 52 5.61 3.82 -16.67
CA THR A 52 5.30 5.07 -15.99
C THR A 52 4.92 4.77 -14.54
N VAL A 53 5.51 5.48 -13.62
CA VAL A 53 5.30 5.27 -12.18
C VAL A 53 4.55 6.44 -11.57
N VAL A 54 3.49 6.13 -10.83
CA VAL A 54 2.78 7.04 -9.92
C VAL A 54 2.95 6.52 -8.51
N ASN A 55 4.02 6.92 -7.86
CA ASN A 55 4.28 6.60 -6.45
C ASN A 55 3.71 7.73 -5.60
N LEU A 56 2.51 7.55 -5.08
CA LEU A 56 1.66 8.62 -4.61
C LEU A 56 1.66 8.79 -3.07
N ASP A 57 1.45 10.03 -2.64
CA ASP A 57 1.00 10.35 -1.30
C ASP A 57 -0.52 10.44 -1.32
N LEU A 58 -1.21 9.62 -0.52
CA LEU A 58 -2.67 9.68 -0.36
C LEU A 58 -3.12 11.05 0.20
N PRO A 59 -4.40 11.46 0.04
CA PRO A 59 -4.91 12.69 0.64
C PRO A 59 -4.58 12.79 2.13
N GLY A 60 -4.04 13.94 2.54
CA GLY A 60 -3.64 14.16 3.92
C GLY A 60 -2.30 13.54 4.34
N HIS A 61 -1.57 12.87 3.43
CA HIS A 61 -0.29 12.22 3.70
C HIS A 61 0.86 12.88 2.97
N GLY A 62 2.07 12.70 3.49
CA GLY A 62 3.29 13.20 2.88
C GLY A 62 3.18 14.66 2.46
N LYS A 63 3.32 14.90 1.15
CA LYS A 63 3.22 16.24 0.53
C LYS A 63 1.84 16.53 -0.07
N SER A 64 0.92 15.56 -0.13
CA SER A 64 -0.44 15.79 -0.62
C SER A 64 -1.26 16.60 0.39
N GLU A 65 -2.08 17.50 -0.13
CA GLU A 65 -3.03 18.23 0.69
C GLU A 65 -4.10 17.29 1.27
N GLY A 66 -4.72 17.73 2.37
CA GLY A 66 -5.75 16.96 3.07
C GLY A 66 -7.12 17.62 2.99
N PRO A 67 -8.03 17.10 3.77
CA PRO A 67 -7.86 16.08 4.80
C PRO A 67 -7.64 14.67 4.25
N ALA A 68 -7.20 13.72 5.11
CA ALA A 68 -7.24 12.30 4.82
C ALA A 68 -8.72 11.85 4.64
N CYS A 69 -8.95 10.88 3.76
CA CYS A 69 -10.28 10.30 3.55
C CYS A 69 -10.73 9.50 4.79
N ALA A 70 -12.02 9.54 5.11
CA ALA A 70 -12.55 8.89 6.31
C ALA A 70 -12.83 7.38 6.11
N THR A 71 -12.99 6.94 4.86
CA THR A 71 -13.31 5.54 4.52
C THR A 71 -12.43 5.02 3.38
N ILE A 72 -12.37 3.69 3.23
CA ILE A 72 -11.67 3.04 2.10
C ILE A 72 -12.38 3.37 0.79
N GLU A 73 -13.70 3.48 0.79
CA GLU A 73 -14.49 3.86 -0.37
C GLU A 73 -14.14 5.26 -0.87
N GLU A 74 -14.00 6.24 0.04
CA GLU A 74 -13.57 7.61 -0.31
C GLU A 74 -12.15 7.63 -0.88
N TYR A 75 -11.20 6.89 -0.31
CA TYR A 75 -9.86 6.72 -0.88
C TYR A 75 -9.91 6.10 -2.27
N SER A 76 -10.78 5.11 -2.46
CA SER A 76 -10.97 4.45 -3.75
C SER A 76 -11.58 5.39 -4.79
N ASP A 77 -12.60 6.17 -4.45
CA ASP A 77 -13.22 7.13 -5.35
C ASP A 77 -12.22 8.22 -5.75
N TRP A 78 -11.49 8.73 -4.78
CA TRP A 78 -10.40 9.67 -5.02
C TRP A 78 -9.31 9.10 -5.95
N LEU A 79 -8.93 7.83 -5.80
CA LEU A 79 -7.95 7.18 -6.69
C LEU A 79 -8.50 7.04 -8.11
N CYS A 80 -9.78 6.70 -8.26
CA CYS A 80 -10.44 6.63 -9.57
C CYS A 80 -10.36 7.99 -10.29
N GLU A 81 -10.65 9.06 -9.58
CA GLU A 81 -10.56 10.43 -10.13
C GLU A 81 -9.12 10.84 -10.45
N LEU A 82 -8.14 10.46 -9.62
CA LEU A 82 -6.73 10.71 -9.92
C LEU A 82 -6.30 10.01 -11.23
N ILE A 83 -6.74 8.76 -11.44
CA ILE A 83 -6.48 8.00 -12.67
C ILE A 83 -7.09 8.72 -13.88
N ASP A 84 -8.28 9.29 -13.75
CA ASP A 84 -8.95 10.06 -14.80
C ASP A 84 -8.23 11.40 -15.03
N CYS A 85 -7.89 12.14 -13.97
CA CYS A 85 -7.17 13.42 -14.06
C CYS A 85 -5.79 13.29 -14.72
N LEU A 86 -5.11 12.14 -14.54
CA LEU A 86 -3.82 11.85 -15.16
C LEU A 86 -3.95 11.22 -16.55
N ASP A 87 -5.18 11.00 -17.04
CA ASP A 87 -5.50 10.38 -18.32
C ASP A 87 -4.80 9.02 -18.51
N LEU A 88 -4.90 8.16 -17.45
CA LEU A 88 -4.27 6.84 -17.46
C LEU A 88 -5.24 5.77 -17.98
N HIS A 89 -4.74 4.91 -18.87
CA HIS A 89 -5.57 3.89 -19.55
C HIS A 89 -5.14 2.45 -19.28
N ARG A 90 -3.88 2.20 -18.95
CA ARG A 90 -3.29 0.87 -18.73
C ARG A 90 -2.61 0.84 -17.37
N VAL A 91 -3.42 0.67 -16.31
CA VAL A 91 -3.00 0.84 -14.93
C VAL A 91 -2.82 -0.50 -14.25
N SER A 92 -1.70 -0.70 -13.60
CA SER A 92 -1.50 -1.71 -12.57
C SER A 92 -1.41 -1.04 -11.20
N ILE A 93 -1.96 -1.66 -10.16
CA ILE A 93 -1.97 -1.08 -8.82
C ILE A 93 -1.19 -1.99 -7.87
N VAL A 94 -0.32 -1.39 -7.08
CA VAL A 94 0.39 -2.03 -5.98
C VAL A 94 -0.03 -1.37 -4.68
N GLY A 95 -0.72 -2.08 -3.82
CA GLY A 95 -1.19 -1.56 -2.53
C GLY A 95 -0.61 -2.31 -1.34
N HIS A 96 -0.18 -1.58 -0.32
CA HIS A 96 0.30 -2.14 0.94
C HIS A 96 -0.67 -1.88 2.09
N SER A 97 -1.00 -2.92 2.87
CA SER A 97 -1.83 -2.79 4.07
C SER A 97 -3.16 -2.06 3.78
N MET A 98 -3.43 -0.90 4.38
CA MET A 98 -4.59 -0.06 4.03
C MET A 98 -4.65 0.23 2.51
N GLY A 99 -3.52 0.52 1.88
CA GLY A 99 -3.42 0.73 0.43
C GLY A 99 -3.83 -0.50 -0.39
N SER A 100 -3.73 -1.72 0.16
CA SER A 100 -4.23 -2.93 -0.49
C SER A 100 -5.76 -3.00 -0.50
N LEU A 101 -6.41 -2.47 0.54
CA LEU A 101 -7.87 -2.36 0.59
C LEU A 101 -8.38 -1.30 -0.40
N VAL A 102 -7.65 -0.19 -0.51
CA VAL A 102 -7.94 0.84 -1.54
C VAL A 102 -7.77 0.23 -2.94
N ALA A 103 -6.70 -0.54 -3.18
CA ALA A 103 -6.46 -1.22 -4.45
C ALA A 103 -7.58 -2.22 -4.82
N LEU A 104 -8.05 -3.01 -3.84
CA LEU A 104 -9.20 -3.93 -4.02
C LEU A 104 -10.47 -3.17 -4.39
N CYS A 105 -10.80 -2.13 -3.63
CA CYS A 105 -12.02 -1.35 -3.84
C CYS A 105 -12.00 -0.63 -5.21
N SER A 106 -10.86 -0.03 -5.58
CA SER A 106 -10.70 0.64 -6.88
C SER A 106 -10.66 -0.33 -8.05
N GLY A 107 -10.04 -1.51 -7.87
CA GLY A 107 -10.00 -2.56 -8.90
C GLY A 107 -11.39 -3.07 -9.27
N ALA A 108 -12.30 -3.16 -8.30
CA ALA A 108 -13.70 -3.51 -8.54
C ALA A 108 -14.46 -2.44 -9.36
N LYS A 109 -14.12 -1.16 -9.17
CA LYS A 109 -14.76 -0.03 -9.86
C LYS A 109 -14.22 0.23 -11.28
N LEU A 110 -12.93 -0.04 -11.50
CA LEU A 110 -12.19 0.36 -12.71
C LEU A 110 -11.82 -0.84 -13.61
N GLU A 111 -12.66 -1.84 -13.72
CA GLU A 111 -12.40 -3.10 -14.45
C GLU A 111 -11.70 -2.89 -15.82
N LYS A 112 -12.14 -1.90 -16.60
CA LYS A 112 -11.63 -1.66 -17.96
C LYS A 112 -10.24 -1.01 -18.01
N LYS A 113 -9.82 -0.32 -16.95
CA LYS A 113 -8.54 0.39 -16.89
C LYS A 113 -7.45 -0.40 -16.17
N ILE A 114 -7.85 -1.28 -15.24
CA ILE A 114 -6.90 -2.02 -14.41
C ILE A 114 -6.45 -3.31 -15.11
N GLN A 115 -5.12 -3.44 -15.24
CA GLN A 115 -4.48 -4.58 -15.92
C GLN A 115 -4.10 -5.68 -14.92
N LYS A 116 -3.50 -5.33 -13.80
CA LYS A 116 -3.03 -6.24 -12.75
C LYS A 116 -3.05 -5.54 -11.39
N ILE A 117 -3.24 -6.28 -10.31
CA ILE A 117 -3.23 -5.76 -8.93
C ILE A 117 -2.28 -6.58 -8.08
N ALA A 118 -1.37 -5.94 -7.35
CA ALA A 118 -0.56 -6.59 -6.32
C ALA A 118 -0.94 -6.06 -4.93
N LEU A 119 -1.27 -6.97 -4.03
CA LEU A 119 -1.73 -6.72 -2.67
C LEU A 119 -0.67 -7.21 -1.68
N LEU A 120 0.02 -6.28 -1.02
CA LEU A 120 1.05 -6.60 -0.06
C LEU A 120 0.52 -6.45 1.37
N GLY A 121 0.66 -7.50 2.18
CA GLY A 121 0.21 -7.48 3.57
C GLY A 121 -1.28 -7.17 3.68
N THR A 122 -2.12 -8.03 3.13
CA THR A 122 -3.56 -7.82 2.97
C THR A 122 -4.41 -8.88 3.68
N LEU A 123 -5.65 -8.54 3.98
CA LEU A 123 -6.72 -9.42 4.45
C LEU A 123 -8.07 -8.95 3.86
N PRO A 124 -9.12 -9.80 3.83
CA PRO A 124 -10.45 -9.36 3.41
C PRO A 124 -11.05 -8.27 4.31
N LYS A 125 -10.59 -8.23 5.57
CA LYS A 125 -10.88 -7.19 6.57
C LYS A 125 -9.69 -7.08 7.52
N ILE A 126 -9.13 -5.88 7.68
CA ILE A 126 -8.01 -5.63 8.58
C ILE A 126 -8.51 -4.96 9.84
N GLN A 127 -8.86 -5.76 10.84
CA GLN A 127 -9.29 -5.27 12.15
C GLN A 127 -8.14 -4.66 12.94
N VAL A 128 -8.45 -3.69 13.78
CA VAL A 128 -7.50 -3.00 14.65
C VAL A 128 -7.86 -3.28 16.10
N HIS A 129 -6.88 -3.68 16.91
CA HIS A 129 -7.10 -3.85 18.35
C HIS A 129 -7.59 -2.53 18.97
N PRO A 130 -8.64 -2.53 19.82
CA PRO A 130 -9.23 -1.30 20.37
C PRO A 130 -8.21 -0.37 21.04
N ASP A 131 -7.26 -0.93 21.79
CA ASP A 131 -6.23 -0.13 22.49
C ASP A 131 -5.27 0.54 21.51
N LEU A 132 -4.90 -0.16 20.43
CA LEU A 132 -4.09 0.41 19.36
C LEU A 132 -4.84 1.54 18.66
N LEU A 133 -6.11 1.34 18.32
CA LEU A 133 -6.93 2.37 17.69
C LEU A 133 -7.05 3.60 18.59
N THR A 134 -7.37 3.41 19.87
CA THR A 134 -7.45 4.49 20.86
C THR A 134 -6.13 5.23 21.02
N SER A 135 -5.01 4.51 21.06
CA SER A 135 -3.66 5.08 21.16
C SER A 135 -3.32 5.92 19.91
N ALA A 136 -3.63 5.42 18.71
CA ALA A 136 -3.38 6.11 17.46
C ALA A 136 -4.27 7.36 17.28
N MET A 137 -5.55 7.28 17.62
CA MET A 137 -6.47 8.42 17.59
C MET A 137 -6.02 9.58 18.48
N ASN A 138 -5.31 9.26 19.57
CA ASN A 138 -4.73 10.23 20.50
C ASN A 138 -3.26 10.58 20.18
N ASN A 139 -2.74 10.19 19.03
CA ASN A 139 -1.35 10.40 18.59
C ASN A 139 -0.29 9.95 19.63
N LYS A 140 -0.56 8.90 20.38
CA LYS A 140 0.37 8.39 21.38
C LYS A 140 1.52 7.62 20.71
N HIS A 141 2.76 7.88 21.15
CA HIS A 141 3.95 7.20 20.64
C HIS A 141 3.88 5.68 20.74
N GLY A 142 3.25 5.13 21.77
CA GLY A 142 3.03 3.70 21.94
C GLY A 142 2.25 3.03 20.80
N ALA A 143 1.45 3.80 20.02
CA ALA A 143 0.83 3.26 18.82
C ALA A 143 1.87 2.93 17.74
N PHE A 144 2.88 3.78 17.58
CA PHE A 144 3.97 3.56 16.61
C PHE A 144 4.82 2.36 17.02
N GLU A 145 5.17 2.26 18.32
CA GLU A 145 5.92 1.13 18.88
C GLU A 145 5.18 -0.20 18.63
N THR A 146 3.88 -0.21 18.89
CA THR A 146 3.04 -1.40 18.65
C THR A 146 3.02 -1.80 17.17
N ILE A 147 2.80 -0.82 16.27
CA ILE A 147 2.77 -1.08 14.82
C ILE A 147 4.11 -1.60 14.33
N VAL A 148 5.21 -0.99 14.74
CA VAL A 148 6.55 -1.43 14.32
C VAL A 148 6.91 -2.78 14.92
N GLY A 149 6.59 -3.00 16.21
CA GLY A 149 6.84 -4.28 16.89
C GLY A 149 6.05 -5.46 16.31
N TRP A 150 4.87 -5.21 15.74
CA TRP A 150 4.06 -6.25 15.08
C TRP A 150 4.32 -6.35 13.58
N GLY A 151 4.65 -5.23 12.95
CA GLY A 151 4.79 -5.14 11.50
C GLY A 151 6.18 -5.54 11.00
N VAL A 152 7.24 -5.16 11.68
CA VAL A 152 8.61 -5.49 11.24
C VAL A 152 8.98 -6.91 11.65
N GLY A 153 9.45 -7.72 10.70
CA GLY A 153 9.88 -9.09 10.94
C GLY A 153 11.06 -9.18 11.92
N ARG A 154 11.15 -10.28 12.66
CA ARG A 154 12.13 -10.47 13.76
C ARG A 154 13.58 -10.15 13.34
N LYS A 155 14.00 -10.63 12.17
CA LYS A 155 15.37 -10.39 11.66
C LYS A 155 15.59 -8.90 11.36
N ALA A 156 14.61 -8.22 10.79
CA ALA A 156 14.72 -6.82 10.44
C ALA A 156 14.71 -5.89 11.66
N GLN A 157 14.12 -6.30 12.79
CA GLN A 157 14.18 -5.55 14.03
C GLN A 157 15.59 -5.44 14.61
N ILE A 158 16.40 -6.46 14.44
CA ILE A 158 17.78 -6.54 14.97
C ILE A 158 18.88 -6.37 13.91
N GLY A 159 18.54 -5.85 12.72
CA GLY A 159 19.51 -5.60 11.66
C GLY A 159 19.86 -6.79 10.76
N GLY A 160 19.19 -7.93 10.92
CA GLY A 160 19.42 -9.15 10.11
C GLY A 160 18.66 -9.20 8.78
N HIS A 161 18.22 -8.05 8.26
CA HIS A 161 17.54 -7.94 6.97
C HIS A 161 18.53 -7.80 5.80
N LYS A 162 18.02 -7.94 4.56
CA LYS A 162 18.85 -7.95 3.34
C LYS A 162 19.20 -6.57 2.77
N ALA A 163 18.67 -5.47 3.36
CA ALA A 163 18.96 -4.10 2.93
C ALA A 163 20.10 -3.47 3.77
N PRO A 164 21.37 -3.57 3.36
CA PRO A 164 22.53 -3.16 4.18
C PRO A 164 22.46 -1.67 4.53
N GLY A 165 22.89 -1.34 5.76
CA GLY A 165 22.97 0.05 6.23
C GLY A 165 21.63 0.70 6.58
N SER A 166 20.51 -0.02 6.49
CA SER A 166 19.20 0.46 6.87
C SER A 166 18.80 0.00 8.27
N TRP A 167 18.15 0.86 9.04
CA TRP A 167 17.50 0.48 10.29
C TRP A 167 15.98 0.50 10.10
N ILE A 168 15.42 -0.61 9.64
CA ILE A 168 14.00 -0.72 9.23
C ILE A 168 13.05 -0.32 10.36
N ALA A 169 13.25 -0.83 11.58
CA ALA A 169 12.40 -0.48 12.71
C ALA A 169 12.43 1.01 13.02
N GLY A 170 13.63 1.63 13.10
CA GLY A 170 13.77 3.05 13.36
C GLY A 170 13.25 3.93 12.23
N ALA A 171 13.47 3.52 10.98
CA ALA A 171 12.92 4.22 9.82
C ALA A 171 11.37 4.19 9.84
N SER A 172 10.78 3.03 10.13
CA SER A 172 9.32 2.89 10.26
C SER A 172 8.75 3.74 11.41
N MET A 173 9.42 3.74 12.58
CA MET A 173 9.06 4.61 13.71
C MET A 173 9.10 6.09 13.32
N ARG A 174 10.17 6.51 12.64
CA ARG A 174 10.34 7.90 12.22
C ARG A 174 9.30 8.32 11.18
N LEU A 175 8.96 7.44 10.24
CA LEU A 175 7.93 7.69 9.24
C LEU A 175 6.56 7.91 9.91
N LEU A 176 6.15 7.01 10.78
CA LEU A 176 4.88 7.14 11.51
C LEU A 176 4.84 8.41 12.38
N ALA A 177 5.94 8.73 13.07
CA ALA A 177 6.05 9.94 13.89
C ALA A 177 6.06 11.24 13.07
N ALA A 178 6.42 11.19 11.79
CA ALA A 178 6.39 12.32 10.87
C ALA A 178 5.02 12.50 10.17
N SER A 179 4.10 11.55 10.33
CA SER A 179 2.74 11.66 9.79
C SER A 179 1.99 12.85 10.42
N LYS A 180 1.04 13.41 9.67
CA LYS A 180 0.21 14.51 10.19
C LYS A 180 -0.58 14.03 11.41
N PRO A 181 -0.68 14.85 12.48
CA PRO A 181 -1.46 14.50 13.66
C PRO A 181 -2.89 14.04 13.30
N GLY A 182 -3.33 12.93 13.88
CA GLY A 182 -4.63 12.31 13.58
C GLY A 182 -4.67 11.43 12.33
N GLY A 183 -3.70 11.53 11.41
CA GLY A 183 -3.68 10.76 10.16
C GLY A 183 -3.64 9.26 10.39
N LEU A 184 -2.72 8.77 11.22
CA LEU A 184 -2.65 7.34 11.54
C LEU A 184 -3.95 6.83 12.17
N GLY A 185 -4.53 7.56 13.14
CA GLY A 185 -5.78 7.18 13.79
C GLY A 185 -6.94 7.10 12.81
N ASN A 186 -7.06 8.11 11.93
CA ASN A 186 -8.05 8.13 10.85
C ASN A 186 -7.93 6.90 9.94
N ASP A 187 -6.74 6.60 9.47
CA ASP A 187 -6.48 5.48 8.55
C ASP A 187 -6.76 4.12 9.20
N LEU A 188 -6.32 3.96 10.45
CA LEU A 188 -6.61 2.74 11.21
C LEU A 188 -8.11 2.57 11.41
N ASN A 189 -8.86 3.65 11.63
CA ASN A 189 -10.32 3.60 11.71
C ASN A 189 -10.95 3.25 10.37
N ALA A 190 -10.53 3.91 9.27
CA ALA A 190 -11.05 3.64 7.92
C ALA A 190 -10.94 2.16 7.55
N ARG A 191 -9.76 1.54 7.75
CA ARG A 191 -9.55 0.11 7.48
C ARG A 191 -10.31 -0.81 8.45
N ASN A 192 -10.47 -0.41 9.72
CA ASN A 192 -11.12 -1.20 10.75
C ASN A 192 -12.61 -1.39 10.50
N VAL A 193 -13.29 -0.32 10.06
CA VAL A 193 -14.73 -0.35 9.77
C VAL A 193 -15.05 -0.97 8.42
N TRP A 194 -14.11 -0.97 7.48
CA TRP A 194 -14.33 -1.49 6.15
C TRP A 194 -14.51 -3.00 6.13
N GLY A 195 -15.57 -3.48 5.49
CA GLY A 195 -15.88 -4.90 5.38
C GLY A 195 -16.05 -5.39 3.93
N GLY A 196 -15.79 -4.53 2.94
CA GLY A 196 -16.06 -4.78 1.51
C GLY A 196 -15.04 -5.69 0.78
N GLY A 197 -14.00 -6.21 1.46
CA GLY A 197 -12.90 -6.90 0.78
C GLY A 197 -13.29 -8.13 0.00
N ARG A 198 -14.18 -8.96 0.53
CA ARG A 198 -14.66 -10.16 -0.18
C ARG A 198 -15.55 -9.82 -1.36
N GLU A 199 -16.41 -8.83 -1.20
CA GLU A 199 -17.31 -8.37 -2.27
C GLU A 199 -16.50 -7.76 -3.43
N SER A 200 -15.59 -6.83 -3.12
CA SER A 200 -14.69 -6.22 -4.10
C SER A 200 -13.86 -7.26 -4.83
N ALA A 201 -13.29 -8.24 -4.11
CA ALA A 201 -12.51 -9.33 -4.71
C ALA A 201 -13.31 -10.13 -5.75
N GLY A 202 -14.59 -10.42 -5.48
CA GLY A 202 -15.47 -11.13 -6.41
C GLY A 202 -15.81 -10.36 -7.69
N GLN A 203 -15.59 -9.04 -7.70
CA GLN A 203 -15.82 -8.18 -8.87
C GLN A 203 -14.56 -7.99 -9.73
N ILE A 204 -13.35 -8.29 -9.20
CA ILE A 204 -12.09 -8.12 -9.91
C ILE A 204 -11.91 -9.22 -10.96
N LYS A 205 -11.61 -8.82 -12.21
CA LYS A 205 -11.41 -9.73 -13.35
C LYS A 205 -9.94 -9.88 -13.75
N CYS A 206 -9.12 -8.86 -13.47
CA CYS A 206 -7.70 -8.91 -13.80
C CYS A 206 -6.92 -9.87 -12.86
N PRO A 207 -5.71 -10.29 -13.23
CA PRO A 207 -4.82 -11.04 -12.36
C PRO A 207 -4.49 -10.29 -11.07
N VAL A 208 -4.45 -11.00 -9.94
CA VAL A 208 -4.13 -10.45 -8.62
C VAL A 208 -3.01 -11.26 -7.95
N LEU A 209 -1.96 -10.58 -7.55
CA LEU A 209 -0.90 -11.13 -6.70
C LEU A 209 -1.19 -10.80 -5.23
N LEU A 210 -1.15 -11.79 -4.35
CA LEU A 210 -1.04 -11.60 -2.90
C LEU A 210 0.40 -11.87 -2.48
N LEU A 211 1.12 -10.85 -2.06
CA LEU A 211 2.47 -10.97 -1.52
C LEU A 211 2.42 -10.78 0.00
N LEU A 212 2.80 -11.82 0.73
CA LEU A 212 2.60 -11.92 2.17
C LEU A 212 3.93 -12.18 2.88
N GLY A 213 4.14 -11.52 4.02
CA GLY A 213 5.29 -11.81 4.88
C GLY A 213 5.00 -13.00 5.80
N GLU A 214 5.94 -13.94 5.91
CA GLU A 214 5.80 -15.09 6.80
C GLU A 214 5.66 -14.68 8.27
N ASP A 215 6.44 -13.66 8.69
CA ASP A 215 6.48 -13.13 10.06
C ASP A 215 5.48 -11.98 10.28
N ASP A 216 4.60 -11.69 9.31
CA ASP A 216 3.61 -10.61 9.42
C ASP A 216 2.55 -10.94 10.49
N ARG A 217 2.56 -10.17 11.57
CA ARG A 217 1.62 -10.31 12.69
C ARG A 217 0.42 -9.38 12.58
N MET A 218 0.46 -8.41 11.65
CA MET A 218 -0.65 -7.48 11.40
C MET A 218 -1.65 -8.07 10.43
N THR A 219 -1.17 -8.72 9.37
CA THR A 219 -1.98 -9.41 8.36
C THR A 219 -1.43 -10.81 8.09
N PRO A 220 -1.60 -11.73 9.06
CA PRO A 220 -1.01 -13.08 8.97
C PRO A 220 -1.47 -13.82 7.70
N PRO A 221 -0.57 -14.53 6.99
CA PRO A 221 -0.91 -15.25 5.75
C PRO A 221 -2.14 -16.17 5.85
N LYS A 222 -2.35 -16.78 7.02
CA LYS A 222 -3.51 -17.66 7.28
C LYS A 222 -4.87 -16.96 7.13
N GLY A 223 -4.90 -15.64 7.30
CA GLY A 223 -6.13 -14.82 7.23
C GLY A 223 -6.59 -14.51 5.81
N THR A 224 -5.78 -14.78 4.77
CA THR A 224 -6.11 -14.44 3.37
C THR A 224 -7.03 -15.43 2.68
N LYS A 225 -7.32 -16.59 3.26
CA LYS A 225 -8.08 -17.68 2.62
C LYS A 225 -9.42 -17.25 2.02
N GLU A 226 -10.18 -16.41 2.71
CA GLU A 226 -11.47 -15.95 2.20
C GLU A 226 -11.31 -14.95 1.04
N LEU A 227 -10.22 -14.18 1.03
CA LEU A 227 -9.88 -13.28 -0.06
C LEU A 227 -9.47 -14.06 -1.32
N THR A 228 -8.57 -15.05 -1.18
CA THR A 228 -8.14 -15.90 -2.30
C THR A 228 -9.27 -16.72 -2.90
N LYS A 229 -10.23 -17.16 -2.10
CA LYS A 229 -11.43 -17.84 -2.62
C LYS A 229 -12.37 -16.94 -3.41
N ALA A 230 -12.41 -15.65 -3.08
CA ALA A 230 -13.27 -14.67 -3.74
C ALA A 230 -12.67 -14.15 -5.06
N LEU A 231 -11.34 -14.11 -5.18
CA LEU A 231 -10.64 -13.69 -6.38
C LEU A 231 -10.71 -14.77 -7.46
N HIS A 232 -11.07 -14.38 -8.68
CA HIS A 232 -11.20 -15.32 -9.81
C HIS A 232 -9.85 -15.77 -10.38
N ASN A 233 -8.86 -14.89 -10.38
CA ASN A 233 -7.52 -15.14 -10.93
C ASN A 233 -6.49 -14.56 -9.96
N SER A 234 -5.96 -15.39 -9.06
CA SER A 234 -4.99 -14.91 -8.07
C SER A 234 -3.89 -15.93 -7.82
N GLU A 235 -2.71 -15.42 -7.55
CA GLU A 235 -1.59 -16.18 -7.01
C GLU A 235 -1.18 -15.62 -5.65
N THR A 236 -0.59 -16.47 -4.82
CA THR A 236 -0.13 -16.09 -3.48
C THR A 236 1.31 -16.51 -3.30
N ILE A 237 2.16 -15.55 -2.97
CA ILE A 237 3.58 -15.75 -2.67
C ILE A 237 3.84 -15.33 -1.23
N ILE A 238 4.56 -16.17 -0.48
CA ILE A 238 4.96 -15.89 0.91
C ILE A 238 6.45 -15.61 0.93
N LEU A 239 6.84 -14.42 1.37
CA LEU A 239 8.23 -14.05 1.61
C LEU A 239 8.70 -14.58 2.98
N HIS A 240 9.59 -15.56 2.95
CA HIS A 240 10.14 -16.17 4.15
C HIS A 240 10.99 -15.17 4.96
N GLY A 241 10.70 -15.08 6.25
CA GLY A 241 11.39 -14.21 7.19
C GLY A 241 11.11 -12.70 7.01
N ALA A 242 10.14 -12.32 6.16
CA ALA A 242 9.65 -10.95 6.06
C ALA A 242 8.45 -10.75 7.00
N GLY A 243 8.36 -9.56 7.57
CA GLY A 243 7.18 -9.07 8.27
C GLY A 243 6.20 -8.36 7.35
N HIS A 244 5.50 -7.38 7.89
CA HIS A 244 4.51 -6.57 7.18
C HIS A 244 5.12 -5.59 6.17
N MET A 245 6.37 -5.13 6.44
CA MET A 245 7.06 -4.13 5.63
C MET A 245 7.97 -4.76 4.57
N MET A 246 7.48 -5.76 3.86
CA MET A 246 8.26 -6.58 2.92
C MET A 246 8.99 -5.76 1.85
N MET A 247 8.42 -4.65 1.37
CA MET A 247 9.02 -3.75 0.39
C MET A 247 10.28 -3.03 0.91
N THR A 248 10.45 -2.93 2.23
CA THR A 248 11.63 -2.34 2.86
C THR A 248 12.51 -3.38 3.54
N GLU A 249 11.95 -4.50 4.01
CA GLU A 249 12.69 -5.59 4.65
C GLU A 249 13.42 -6.47 3.65
N GLN A 250 12.80 -6.73 2.51
CA GLN A 250 13.33 -7.56 1.42
C GLN A 250 13.05 -6.89 0.05
N PRO A 251 13.67 -5.72 -0.20
CA PRO A 251 13.36 -4.89 -1.37
C PRO A 251 13.62 -5.60 -2.69
N ASP A 252 14.74 -6.31 -2.82
CA ASP A 252 15.15 -6.97 -4.06
C ASP A 252 14.19 -8.11 -4.41
N GLN A 253 13.85 -8.96 -3.44
CA GLN A 253 12.89 -10.05 -3.66
C GLN A 253 11.48 -9.53 -3.95
N THR A 254 11.08 -8.43 -3.29
CA THR A 254 9.81 -7.77 -3.59
C THR A 254 9.80 -7.22 -5.01
N ILE A 255 10.90 -6.64 -5.47
CA ILE A 255 11.05 -6.14 -6.85
C ILE A 255 11.00 -7.30 -7.85
N GLU A 256 11.74 -8.38 -7.62
CA GLU A 256 11.77 -9.57 -8.48
C GLU A 256 10.36 -10.15 -8.67
N ILE A 257 9.65 -10.43 -7.58
CA ILE A 257 8.28 -10.97 -7.61
C ILE A 257 7.31 -10.03 -8.33
N LEU A 258 7.37 -8.72 -8.05
CA LEU A 258 6.53 -7.74 -8.73
C LEU A 258 6.89 -7.63 -10.22
N SER A 259 8.17 -7.74 -10.59
CA SER A 259 8.62 -7.71 -11.98
C SER A 259 8.06 -8.90 -12.77
N ASP A 260 8.24 -10.12 -12.25
CA ASP A 260 7.70 -11.34 -12.85
C ASP A 260 6.17 -11.27 -13.01
N PHE A 261 5.50 -10.71 -12.01
CA PHE A 261 4.04 -10.56 -12.06
C PHE A 261 3.60 -9.52 -13.10
N PHE A 262 4.33 -8.43 -13.32
CA PHE A 262 3.93 -7.35 -14.25
C PHE A 262 4.42 -7.56 -15.71
N GLU A 263 5.31 -8.48 -15.96
CA GLU A 263 5.64 -8.95 -17.30
C GLU A 263 4.48 -9.69 -17.97
#